data_ff14c020b5a47f8f81fabb7788a4c0f9
#
_entry.id   ff14c020b5a47f8f81fabb7788a4c0f9
#
_cell.length_a   1.000
_cell.length_b   1.000
_cell.length_c   1.000
_cell.angle_alpha   90.00
_cell.angle_beta   90.00
_cell.angle_gamma   90.00
#
_symmetry.space_group_name_H-M   'P 1'
#
loop_
_entity.id
_entity.type
_entity.pdbx_description
1 polymer ?
#
loop_
_entity_poly.entity_id
_entity_poly.type
_entity_poly.pdbx_seq_one_letter_code
_entity_poly.pdbx_strand_id
1 'polypeptide(L)'
;MAEFRELLNPEAAALVGKAALRKASWRLIPLLGLGYGIAYMDRINISFASLQMNRDLHFSAAVYGFGAGLFFVAYAACEVPSNLLLHRFGARRWLARIMLTWGLLAMGMMFVRTPVEFYAMRFLLGVAEAGFFPGVIFYLSEWFPARLRARVISRFYVALPLSSTVMGAVAGPLLHLQGTLGLAGWQWLFLLEGLPSVLFSWVLWRLLTDKPKDADWLSVEEREWLVRELASEPVDSGHGEDIGKALRDPRVWQVGGIMLCYLTTTYAYQLSAPAILQRATGLGVTAVGWLVSGAGLAGAAAMLGNATHSDRTGERRWHVAVPFMIMMVAFAVSGLLRTPWVVVAGLTVAYVCNVGLQSPMIAVPGSFLKGRSMAAGIAAMNTVGMMGGFLGPWAMGVVKDHTGEYRVGLVALVVPSLVGAGLTLGLRVRRASSS
;
A
#
# COMPACT_ATOMS: atom_id res chain seq x y z
N MET A 1 7.06 -37.41 -25.17
CA MET A 1 6.13 -36.52 -24.37
C MET A 1 5.13 -37.33 -23.56
N ALA A 2 4.68 -38.51 -24.02
CA ALA A 2 3.84 -39.40 -23.21
C ALA A 2 4.65 -40.23 -22.18
N GLU A 3 5.90 -40.57 -22.48
CA GLU A 3 6.78 -41.38 -21.62
C GLU A 3 7.17 -40.72 -20.31
N PHE A 4 7.21 -39.37 -20.24
CA PHE A 4 7.52 -38.64 -19.00
C PHE A 4 6.35 -38.61 -17.99
N ARG A 5 5.15 -39.00 -18.43
CA ARG A 5 3.95 -39.07 -17.58
C ARG A 5 3.91 -40.33 -16.70
N GLU A 6 4.63 -41.37 -17.10
CA GLU A 6 4.69 -42.65 -16.39
C GLU A 6 5.83 -42.75 -15.35
N LEU A 7 6.82 -41.86 -15.38
CA LEU A 7 8.06 -42.01 -14.61
C LEU A 7 8.06 -41.31 -13.23
N LEU A 8 7.12 -40.42 -12.94
CA LEU A 8 7.04 -39.80 -11.60
C LEU A 8 5.87 -40.40 -10.83
N ASN A 9 6.19 -41.25 -9.84
CA ASN A 9 5.28 -41.55 -8.74
C ASN A 9 4.61 -40.21 -8.25
N PRO A 10 3.28 -40.15 -8.00
CA PRO A 10 2.58 -38.96 -7.52
C PRO A 10 3.28 -38.27 -6.35
N GLU A 11 3.95 -39.03 -5.50
CA GLU A 11 4.75 -38.47 -4.38
C GLU A 11 5.99 -37.71 -4.88
N ALA A 12 6.70 -38.23 -5.88
CA ALA A 12 7.86 -37.56 -6.45
C ALA A 12 7.45 -36.26 -7.17
N ALA A 13 6.33 -36.26 -7.90
CA ALA A 13 5.78 -35.05 -8.53
C ALA A 13 5.39 -33.99 -7.48
N ALA A 14 4.81 -34.41 -6.34
CA ALA A 14 4.48 -33.50 -5.24
C ALA A 14 5.72 -32.92 -4.57
N LEU A 15 6.82 -33.70 -4.45
CA LEU A 15 8.09 -33.20 -3.92
C LEU A 15 8.75 -32.17 -4.84
N VAL A 16 8.77 -32.43 -6.15
CA VAL A 16 9.26 -31.49 -7.17
C VAL A 16 8.47 -30.19 -7.10
N GLY A 17 7.14 -30.27 -7.02
CA GLY A 17 6.27 -29.10 -6.93
C GLY A 17 6.50 -28.30 -5.66
N LYS A 18 6.66 -28.94 -4.50
CA LYS A 18 7.02 -28.27 -3.24
C LYS A 18 8.37 -27.56 -3.33
N ALA A 19 9.37 -28.18 -3.98
CA ALA A 19 10.69 -27.61 -4.17
C ALA A 19 10.62 -26.36 -5.07
N ALA A 20 9.94 -26.47 -6.22
CA ALA A 20 9.75 -25.36 -7.16
C ALA A 20 9.06 -24.16 -6.51
N LEU A 21 7.94 -24.38 -5.83
CA LEU A 21 7.19 -23.33 -5.14
C LEU A 21 7.96 -22.71 -3.98
N ARG A 22 8.75 -23.51 -3.26
CA ARG A 22 9.62 -23.00 -2.19
C ARG A 22 10.71 -22.09 -2.77
N LYS A 23 11.41 -22.51 -3.83
CA LYS A 23 12.43 -21.70 -4.50
C LYS A 23 11.83 -20.39 -5.04
N ALA A 24 10.69 -20.46 -5.74
CA ALA A 24 9.98 -19.29 -6.24
C ALA A 24 9.59 -18.33 -5.09
N SER A 25 9.05 -18.87 -4.00
CA SER A 25 8.65 -18.05 -2.83
C SER A 25 9.85 -17.33 -2.20
N TRP A 26 10.97 -18.02 -1.96
CA TRP A 26 12.14 -17.43 -1.35
C TRP A 26 12.88 -16.44 -2.26
N ARG A 27 12.76 -16.59 -3.57
CA ARG A 27 13.40 -15.69 -4.53
C ARG A 27 12.55 -14.46 -4.84
N LEU A 28 11.26 -14.66 -5.11
CA LEU A 28 10.40 -13.59 -5.64
C LEU A 28 9.74 -12.75 -4.54
N ILE A 29 9.26 -13.36 -3.45
CA ILE A 29 8.53 -12.62 -2.42
C ILE A 29 9.42 -11.59 -1.70
N PRO A 30 10.63 -11.93 -1.22
CA PRO A 30 11.51 -10.94 -0.59
C PRO A 30 11.95 -9.84 -1.56
N LEU A 31 12.25 -10.20 -2.82
CA LEU A 31 12.66 -9.25 -3.85
C LEU A 31 11.56 -8.22 -4.12
N LEU A 32 10.35 -8.68 -4.39
CA LEU A 32 9.21 -7.80 -4.66
C LEU A 32 8.76 -7.04 -3.39
N GLY A 33 8.79 -7.72 -2.24
CA GLY A 33 8.48 -7.10 -0.94
C GLY A 33 9.43 -5.95 -0.60
N LEU A 34 10.73 -6.12 -0.84
CA LEU A 34 11.70 -5.04 -0.66
C LEU A 34 11.42 -3.87 -1.62
N GLY A 35 11.16 -4.16 -2.91
CA GLY A 35 10.78 -3.13 -3.87
C GLY A 35 9.55 -2.34 -3.45
N TYR A 36 8.51 -3.04 -2.95
CA TYR A 36 7.30 -2.40 -2.45
C TYR A 36 7.53 -1.65 -1.13
N GLY A 37 8.43 -2.16 -0.30
CA GLY A 37 8.84 -1.48 0.92
C GLY A 37 9.52 -0.14 0.64
N ILE A 38 10.46 -0.10 -0.30
CA ILE A 38 11.11 1.12 -0.78
C ILE A 38 10.05 2.08 -1.33
N ALA A 39 9.11 1.58 -2.15
CA ALA A 39 8.00 2.36 -2.69
C ALA A 39 7.18 3.05 -1.60
N TYR A 40 6.85 2.29 -0.59
CA TYR A 40 6.01 2.82 0.49
C TYR A 40 6.76 3.83 1.37
N MET A 41 8.07 3.65 1.57
CA MET A 41 8.91 4.64 2.25
C MET A 41 8.88 5.97 1.52
N ASP A 42 9.12 5.99 0.20
CA ASP A 42 9.07 7.18 -0.64
C ASP A 42 7.68 7.86 -0.63
N ARG A 43 6.61 7.09 -0.45
CA ARG A 43 5.26 7.64 -0.37
C ARG A 43 5.01 8.40 0.93
N ILE A 44 5.61 7.97 2.04
CA ILE A 44 5.39 8.55 3.37
C ILE A 44 6.51 9.47 3.84
N ASN A 45 7.69 9.46 3.22
CA ASN A 45 8.86 10.28 3.57
C ASN A 45 8.53 11.79 3.60
N ILE A 46 7.66 12.22 2.70
CA ILE A 46 7.21 13.61 2.62
C ILE A 46 6.59 14.11 3.92
N SER A 47 6.01 13.23 4.74
CA SER A 47 5.45 13.60 6.03
C SER A 47 6.51 14.05 7.02
N PHE A 48 7.70 13.47 6.96
CA PHE A 48 8.86 13.89 7.74
C PHE A 48 9.56 15.09 7.10
N ALA A 49 9.71 15.08 5.76
CA ALA A 49 10.26 16.21 5.04
C ALA A 49 9.50 17.51 5.32
N SER A 50 8.17 17.43 5.45
CA SER A 50 7.29 18.59 5.71
C SER A 50 7.64 19.37 6.98
N LEU A 51 8.27 18.71 7.97
CA LEU A 51 8.68 19.36 9.22
C LEU A 51 9.72 20.48 9.01
N GLN A 52 10.55 20.36 7.98
CA GLN A 52 11.55 21.35 7.57
C GLN A 52 11.14 22.05 6.27
N MET A 53 10.80 21.28 5.23
CA MET A 53 10.47 21.78 3.90
C MET A 53 9.39 22.86 3.90
N ASN A 54 8.28 22.66 4.63
CA ASN A 54 7.20 23.65 4.67
C ASN A 54 7.65 24.97 5.28
N ARG A 55 8.57 24.93 6.23
CA ARG A 55 9.13 26.12 6.86
C ARG A 55 10.12 26.83 5.93
N ASP A 56 11.02 26.09 5.30
CA ASP A 56 12.06 26.59 4.42
C ASP A 56 11.47 27.20 3.13
N LEU A 57 10.39 26.58 2.60
CA LEU A 57 9.71 27.01 1.38
C LEU A 57 8.45 27.85 1.62
N HIS A 58 8.15 28.16 2.89
CA HIS A 58 6.95 28.92 3.30
C HIS A 58 5.63 28.31 2.79
N PHE A 59 5.55 26.97 2.74
CA PHE A 59 4.33 26.28 2.34
C PHE A 59 3.31 26.26 3.47
N SER A 60 2.06 26.61 3.15
CA SER A 60 0.95 26.42 4.07
C SER A 60 0.60 24.92 4.20
N ALA A 61 -0.17 24.57 5.23
CA ALA A 61 -0.61 23.19 5.39
C ALA A 61 -1.56 22.75 4.26
N ALA A 62 -2.34 23.67 3.70
CA ALA A 62 -3.20 23.39 2.54
C ALA A 62 -2.38 23.14 1.28
N VAL A 63 -1.32 23.93 1.00
CA VAL A 63 -0.38 23.70 -0.09
C VAL A 63 0.26 22.32 0.03
N TYR A 64 0.77 21.99 1.20
CA TYR A 64 1.34 20.68 1.47
C TYR A 64 0.32 19.55 1.27
N GLY A 65 -0.87 19.66 1.89
CA GLY A 65 -1.92 18.65 1.84
C GLY A 65 -2.44 18.41 0.41
N PHE A 66 -2.63 19.49 -0.37
CA PHE A 66 -3.03 19.40 -1.77
C PHE A 66 -1.98 18.68 -2.63
N GLY A 67 -0.71 19.09 -2.54
CA GLY A 67 0.36 18.46 -3.31
C GLY A 67 0.58 17.00 -2.90
N ALA A 68 0.56 16.70 -1.60
CA ALA A 68 0.64 15.34 -1.10
C ALA A 68 -0.50 14.45 -1.63
N GLY A 69 -1.72 15.01 -1.69
CA GLY A 69 -2.90 14.34 -2.22
C GLY A 69 -2.87 14.16 -3.75
N LEU A 70 -2.33 15.13 -4.49
CA LEU A 70 -2.30 15.12 -5.96
C LEU A 70 -1.60 13.88 -6.54
N PHE A 71 -0.65 13.33 -5.81
CA PHE A 71 -0.03 12.03 -6.10
C PHE A 71 -1.08 10.93 -6.32
N PHE A 72 -2.10 10.83 -5.46
CA PHE A 72 -3.11 9.76 -5.54
C PHE A 72 -4.04 9.92 -6.73
N VAL A 73 -4.34 11.15 -7.12
CA VAL A 73 -5.14 11.44 -8.33
C VAL A 73 -4.39 10.96 -9.58
N ALA A 74 -3.11 11.33 -9.68
CA ALA A 74 -2.26 10.93 -10.80
C ALA A 74 -2.05 9.41 -10.83
N TYR A 75 -1.81 8.80 -9.67
CA TYR A 75 -1.68 7.36 -9.51
C TYR A 75 -2.94 6.63 -10.01
N ALA A 76 -4.13 7.01 -9.55
CA ALA A 76 -5.39 6.40 -9.95
C ALA A 76 -5.66 6.55 -11.46
N ALA A 77 -5.37 7.71 -12.05
CA ALA A 77 -5.56 7.95 -13.47
C ALA A 77 -4.64 7.08 -14.34
N CYS A 78 -3.41 6.81 -13.88
CA CYS A 78 -2.39 6.09 -14.65
C CYS A 78 -2.28 4.60 -14.31
N GLU A 79 -2.98 4.09 -13.31
CA GLU A 79 -2.90 2.69 -12.86
C GLU A 79 -3.30 1.70 -13.97
N VAL A 80 -4.44 1.92 -14.62
CA VAL A 80 -4.93 1.04 -15.71
C VAL A 80 -4.02 1.12 -16.94
N PRO A 81 -3.67 2.31 -17.48
CA PRO A 81 -2.72 2.43 -18.59
C PRO A 81 -1.38 1.75 -18.30
N SER A 82 -0.83 1.92 -17.09
CA SER A 82 0.44 1.31 -16.69
C SER A 82 0.37 -0.22 -16.68
N ASN A 83 -0.74 -0.81 -16.22
CA ASN A 83 -0.92 -2.25 -16.23
C ASN A 83 -1.04 -2.81 -17.64
N LEU A 84 -1.70 -2.11 -18.56
CA LEU A 84 -1.75 -2.52 -19.97
C LEU A 84 -0.35 -2.54 -20.60
N LEU A 85 0.48 -1.55 -20.27
CA LEU A 85 1.88 -1.50 -20.73
C LEU A 85 2.73 -2.61 -20.10
N LEU A 86 2.48 -2.97 -18.84
CA LEU A 86 3.13 -4.10 -18.19
C LEU A 86 2.87 -5.41 -18.94
N HIS A 87 1.63 -5.66 -19.36
CA HIS A 87 1.30 -6.83 -20.20
C HIS A 87 2.04 -6.83 -21.54
N ARG A 88 2.25 -5.66 -22.14
CA ARG A 88 2.93 -5.52 -23.45
C ARG A 88 4.46 -5.69 -23.35
N PHE A 89 5.09 -5.10 -22.32
CA PHE A 89 6.55 -5.05 -22.21
C PHE A 89 7.15 -6.12 -21.29
N GLY A 90 6.32 -6.84 -20.54
CA GLY A 90 6.75 -7.81 -19.52
C GLY A 90 6.97 -7.14 -18.16
N ALA A 91 6.76 -7.93 -17.10
CA ALA A 91 6.83 -7.44 -15.72
C ALA A 91 8.24 -6.99 -15.33
N ARG A 92 9.28 -7.75 -15.71
CA ARG A 92 10.69 -7.45 -15.44
C ARG A 92 11.07 -6.03 -15.89
N ARG A 93 10.84 -5.73 -17.17
CA ARG A 93 11.21 -4.44 -17.76
C ARG A 93 10.34 -3.32 -17.22
N TRP A 94 9.06 -3.58 -17.07
CA TRP A 94 8.11 -2.54 -16.67
C TRP A 94 8.23 -2.15 -15.21
N LEU A 95 8.36 -3.11 -14.28
CA LEU A 95 8.56 -2.83 -12.85
C LEU A 95 9.93 -2.16 -12.59
N ALA A 96 10.98 -2.60 -13.29
CA ALA A 96 12.29 -1.94 -13.21
C ALA A 96 12.22 -0.49 -13.72
N ARG A 97 11.52 -0.22 -14.85
CA ARG A 97 11.29 1.13 -15.36
C ARG A 97 10.53 1.99 -14.35
N ILE A 98 9.44 1.45 -13.74
CA ILE A 98 8.68 2.16 -12.72
C ILE A 98 9.61 2.59 -11.59
N MET A 99 10.40 1.68 -11.02
CA MET A 99 11.31 2.00 -9.93
C MET A 99 12.38 3.02 -10.31
N LEU A 100 12.93 2.93 -11.53
CA LEU A 100 13.92 3.89 -12.01
C LEU A 100 13.33 5.29 -12.13
N THR A 101 12.22 5.42 -12.87
CA THR A 101 11.61 6.74 -13.15
C THR A 101 11.09 7.40 -11.88
N TRP A 102 10.44 6.63 -11.02
CA TRP A 102 9.98 7.12 -9.75
C TRP A 102 11.15 7.50 -8.82
N GLY A 103 12.20 6.65 -8.67
CA GLY A 103 13.37 6.97 -7.85
C GLY A 103 14.06 8.26 -8.29
N LEU A 104 14.23 8.49 -9.60
CA LEU A 104 14.77 9.73 -10.13
C LEU A 104 13.89 10.94 -9.81
N LEU A 105 12.57 10.81 -9.91
CA LEU A 105 11.64 11.88 -9.54
C LEU A 105 11.62 12.12 -8.01
N ALA A 106 11.71 11.06 -7.20
CA ALA A 106 11.84 11.19 -5.75
C ALA A 106 13.09 11.97 -5.36
N MET A 107 14.26 11.64 -5.96
CA MET A 107 15.46 12.45 -5.80
C MET A 107 15.28 13.87 -6.32
N GLY A 108 14.56 14.05 -7.43
CA GLY A 108 14.24 15.36 -8.01
C GLY A 108 13.43 16.28 -7.09
N MET A 109 12.71 15.72 -6.12
CA MET A 109 12.00 16.52 -5.10
C MET A 109 12.92 17.47 -4.33
N MET A 110 14.21 17.17 -4.22
CA MET A 110 15.18 18.06 -3.56
C MET A 110 15.34 19.44 -4.22
N PHE A 111 14.94 19.56 -5.48
CA PHE A 111 15.05 20.81 -6.24
C PHE A 111 13.80 21.69 -6.18
N VAL A 112 12.73 21.23 -5.54
CA VAL A 112 11.48 21.97 -5.39
C VAL A 112 11.70 23.25 -4.58
N ARG A 113 11.16 24.37 -5.12
CA ARG A 113 11.25 25.71 -4.49
C ARG A 113 9.88 26.40 -4.40
N THR A 114 8.95 26.06 -5.27
CA THR A 114 7.66 26.71 -5.38
C THR A 114 6.50 25.71 -5.21
N PRO A 115 5.29 26.16 -4.80
CA PRO A 115 4.13 25.28 -4.76
C PRO A 115 3.81 24.60 -6.08
N VAL A 116 4.00 25.30 -7.21
CA VAL A 116 3.73 24.74 -8.55
C VAL A 116 4.68 23.60 -8.88
N GLU A 117 5.98 23.79 -8.62
CA GLU A 117 6.97 22.70 -8.78
C GLU A 117 6.65 21.53 -7.86
N PHE A 118 6.26 21.80 -6.62
CA PHE A 118 5.83 20.77 -5.68
C PHE A 118 4.65 19.96 -6.23
N TYR A 119 3.61 20.63 -6.72
CA TYR A 119 2.45 19.97 -7.32
C TYR A 119 2.83 19.15 -8.57
N ALA A 120 3.65 19.72 -9.45
CA ALA A 120 4.12 19.03 -10.64
C ALA A 120 4.91 17.77 -10.30
N MET A 121 5.86 17.86 -9.35
CA MET A 121 6.66 16.71 -8.94
C MET A 121 5.82 15.64 -8.25
N ARG A 122 4.86 16.01 -7.40
CA ARG A 122 3.94 15.07 -6.76
C ARG A 122 3.02 14.38 -7.77
N PHE A 123 2.55 15.10 -8.78
CA PHE A 123 1.79 14.53 -9.88
C PHE A 123 2.62 13.54 -10.70
N LEU A 124 3.83 13.94 -11.12
CA LEU A 124 4.74 13.09 -11.87
C LEU A 124 5.16 11.83 -11.09
N LEU A 125 5.38 11.93 -9.77
CA LEU A 125 5.62 10.78 -8.90
C LEU A 125 4.44 9.81 -8.92
N GLY A 126 3.21 10.31 -8.85
CA GLY A 126 2.01 9.49 -8.95
C GLY A 126 1.90 8.75 -10.28
N VAL A 127 2.18 9.45 -11.41
CA VAL A 127 2.24 8.84 -12.75
C VAL A 127 3.32 7.76 -12.83
N ALA A 128 4.52 8.05 -12.31
CA ALA A 128 5.67 7.15 -12.42
C ALA A 128 5.50 5.88 -11.58
N GLU A 129 4.91 5.98 -10.38
CA GLU A 129 4.67 4.84 -9.47
C GLU A 129 3.44 4.02 -9.86
N ALA A 130 2.52 4.62 -10.63
CA ALA A 130 1.28 3.96 -11.02
C ALA A 130 1.52 2.60 -11.67
N GLY A 131 0.77 1.59 -11.21
CA GLY A 131 0.85 0.23 -11.73
C GLY A 131 1.91 -0.66 -11.06
N PHE A 132 2.76 -0.16 -10.14
CA PHE A 132 3.74 -1.01 -9.46
C PHE A 132 3.04 -2.11 -8.63
N PHE A 133 2.16 -1.70 -7.72
CA PHE A 133 1.46 -2.66 -6.85
C PHE A 133 0.60 -3.67 -7.62
N PRO A 134 -0.36 -3.26 -8.48
CA PRO A 134 -1.14 -4.22 -9.24
C PRO A 134 -0.29 -5.03 -10.22
N GLY A 135 0.80 -4.46 -10.74
CA GLY A 135 1.77 -5.17 -11.56
C GLY A 135 2.48 -6.29 -10.82
N VAL A 136 2.84 -6.08 -9.56
CA VAL A 136 3.40 -7.14 -8.69
C VAL A 136 2.36 -8.22 -8.42
N ILE A 137 1.10 -7.86 -8.12
CA ILE A 137 0.03 -8.85 -7.91
C ILE A 137 -0.19 -9.69 -9.16
N PHE A 138 -0.24 -9.06 -10.34
CA PHE A 138 -0.32 -9.76 -11.61
C PHE A 138 0.88 -10.70 -11.80
N TYR A 139 2.10 -10.21 -11.61
CA TYR A 139 3.31 -11.03 -11.72
C TYR A 139 3.28 -12.25 -10.79
N LEU A 140 2.88 -12.07 -9.54
CA LEU A 140 2.75 -13.18 -8.59
C LEU A 140 1.67 -14.18 -9.03
N SER A 141 0.63 -13.74 -9.74
CA SER A 141 -0.40 -14.65 -10.27
C SER A 141 0.09 -15.51 -11.43
N GLU A 142 1.10 -15.07 -12.18
CA GLU A 142 1.78 -15.83 -13.23
C GLU A 142 2.78 -16.87 -12.68
N TRP A 143 3.14 -16.78 -11.39
CA TRP A 143 4.13 -17.65 -10.75
C TRP A 143 3.53 -18.63 -9.73
N PHE A 144 2.37 -18.31 -9.16
CA PHE A 144 1.80 -19.10 -8.07
C PHE A 144 0.39 -19.59 -8.40
N PRO A 145 0.11 -20.90 -8.19
CA PRO A 145 -1.24 -21.45 -8.32
C PRO A 145 -2.26 -20.70 -7.45
N ALA A 146 -3.51 -20.64 -7.93
CA ALA A 146 -4.62 -19.91 -7.30
C ALA A 146 -4.78 -20.21 -5.81
N ARG A 147 -4.62 -21.48 -5.42
CA ARG A 147 -4.67 -21.96 -4.01
C ARG A 147 -3.62 -21.33 -3.10
N LEU A 148 -2.52 -20.79 -3.64
CA LEU A 148 -1.42 -20.18 -2.87
C LEU A 148 -1.36 -18.67 -2.99
N ARG A 149 -2.02 -18.06 -4.00
CA ARG A 149 -1.95 -16.62 -4.30
C ARG A 149 -2.27 -15.75 -3.08
N ALA A 150 -3.36 -16.04 -2.37
CA ALA A 150 -3.72 -15.28 -1.18
C ALA A 150 -2.62 -15.28 -0.12
N ARG A 151 -2.01 -16.43 0.15
CA ARG A 151 -0.91 -16.56 1.12
C ARG A 151 0.36 -15.81 0.67
N VAL A 152 0.69 -15.88 -0.61
CA VAL A 152 1.86 -15.18 -1.20
C VAL A 152 1.66 -13.66 -1.13
N ILE A 153 0.48 -13.18 -1.53
CA ILE A 153 0.12 -11.76 -1.48
C ILE A 153 0.13 -11.25 -0.02
N SER A 154 -0.41 -12.00 0.94
CA SER A 154 -0.37 -11.60 2.35
C SER A 154 1.06 -11.44 2.87
N ARG A 155 1.99 -12.32 2.47
CA ARG A 155 3.42 -12.19 2.84
C ARG A 155 4.06 -10.96 2.23
N PHE A 156 3.72 -10.65 1.00
CA PHE A 156 4.17 -9.44 0.32
C PHE A 156 3.68 -8.16 1.02
N TYR A 157 2.43 -8.15 1.50
CA TYR A 157 1.85 -7.00 2.21
C TYR A 157 2.52 -6.64 3.52
N VAL A 158 3.24 -7.57 4.17
CA VAL A 158 3.99 -7.30 5.40
C VAL A 158 5.06 -6.21 5.20
N ALA A 159 5.49 -5.98 3.97
CA ALA A 159 6.42 -4.90 3.65
C ALA A 159 5.90 -3.50 4.05
N LEU A 160 4.58 -3.25 3.98
CA LEU A 160 3.97 -1.96 4.29
C LEU A 160 4.25 -1.44 5.72
N PRO A 161 3.82 -2.14 6.78
CA PRO A 161 4.06 -1.68 8.13
C PRO A 161 5.55 -1.70 8.50
N LEU A 162 6.34 -2.62 7.92
CA LEU A 162 7.79 -2.62 8.09
C LEU A 162 8.44 -1.37 7.49
N SER A 163 7.96 -0.90 6.34
CA SER A 163 8.44 0.34 5.71
C SER A 163 8.17 1.56 6.58
N SER A 164 6.99 1.66 7.19
CA SER A 164 6.68 2.73 8.14
C SER A 164 7.60 2.69 9.36
N THR A 165 7.95 1.49 9.82
CA THR A 165 8.90 1.30 10.93
C THR A 165 10.29 1.79 10.56
N VAL A 166 10.79 1.37 9.39
CA VAL A 166 12.12 1.78 8.89
C VAL A 166 12.13 3.28 8.63
N MET A 167 11.10 3.82 7.97
CA MET A 167 11.00 5.26 7.68
C MET A 167 11.09 6.10 8.95
N GLY A 168 10.33 5.74 9.99
CA GLY A 168 10.38 6.44 11.27
C GLY A 168 11.78 6.43 11.90
N ALA A 169 12.49 5.31 11.80
CA ALA A 169 13.84 5.18 12.36
C ALA A 169 14.90 6.01 11.60
N VAL A 170 14.80 6.08 10.26
CA VAL A 170 15.82 6.74 9.42
C VAL A 170 15.55 8.23 9.19
N ALA A 171 14.28 8.67 9.28
CA ALA A 171 13.91 10.05 8.98
C ALA A 171 14.64 11.08 9.88
N GLY A 172 14.73 10.81 11.18
CA GLY A 172 15.42 11.70 12.13
C GLY A 172 16.89 11.90 11.78
N PRO A 173 17.70 10.84 11.70
CA PRO A 173 19.10 10.91 11.26
C PRO A 173 19.29 11.63 9.93
N LEU A 174 18.45 11.39 8.92
CA LEU A 174 18.56 12.05 7.63
C LEU A 174 18.26 13.55 7.71
N LEU A 175 17.24 13.95 8.46
CA LEU A 175 16.91 15.35 8.67
C LEU A 175 17.98 16.11 9.49
N HIS A 176 18.79 15.43 10.31
CA HIS A 176 19.92 16.01 11.00
C HIS A 176 21.12 16.35 10.11
N LEU A 177 21.14 15.88 8.85
CA LEU A 177 22.15 16.28 7.85
C LEU A 177 21.95 17.72 7.36
N GLN A 178 21.07 18.50 8.01
CA GLN A 178 20.83 19.93 7.74
C GLN A 178 22.14 20.72 7.68
N GLY A 179 22.37 21.41 6.55
CA GLY A 179 23.56 22.23 6.31
C GLY A 179 24.76 21.46 5.75
N THR A 180 24.76 20.15 5.77
CA THR A 180 25.84 19.33 5.19
C THR A 180 25.87 19.52 3.66
N LEU A 181 27.04 19.85 3.12
CA LEU A 181 27.24 20.19 1.69
C LEU A 181 26.30 21.29 1.18
N GLY A 182 25.83 22.18 2.06
CA GLY A 182 24.92 23.28 1.70
C GLY A 182 23.48 22.86 1.44
N LEU A 183 23.12 21.59 1.70
CA LEU A 183 21.76 21.06 1.50
C LEU A 183 20.97 21.07 2.79
N ALA A 184 19.65 21.32 2.68
CA ALA A 184 18.71 21.16 3.79
C ALA A 184 18.48 19.67 4.12
N GLY A 185 18.13 19.36 5.37
CA GLY A 185 17.90 17.99 5.80
C GLY A 185 16.80 17.28 5.00
N TRP A 186 15.73 17.98 4.64
CA TRP A 186 14.68 17.43 3.79
C TRP A 186 15.14 17.12 2.37
N GLN A 187 16.14 17.84 1.83
CA GLN A 187 16.76 17.53 0.54
C GLN A 187 17.59 16.25 0.61
N TRP A 188 18.35 16.05 1.70
CA TRP A 188 19.05 14.80 1.98
C TRP A 188 18.10 13.63 2.10
N LEU A 189 16.96 13.83 2.75
CA LEU A 189 15.95 12.78 2.90
C LEU A 189 15.45 12.30 1.54
N PHE A 190 15.06 13.20 0.64
CA PHE A 190 14.61 12.80 -0.70
C PHE A 190 15.75 12.18 -1.55
N LEU A 191 16.96 12.71 -1.45
CA LEU A 191 18.11 12.17 -2.19
C LEU A 191 18.45 10.74 -1.75
N LEU A 192 18.57 10.51 -0.45
CA LEU A 192 19.01 9.23 0.10
C LEU A 192 17.92 8.16 0.11
N GLU A 193 16.64 8.53 0.07
CA GLU A 193 15.54 7.58 -0.04
C GLU A 193 15.16 7.28 -1.49
N GLY A 194 15.33 8.22 -2.41
CA GLY A 194 15.14 7.95 -3.84
C GLY A 194 16.26 7.09 -4.45
N LEU A 195 17.49 7.20 -3.93
CA LEU A 195 18.64 6.43 -4.42
C LEU A 195 18.44 4.90 -4.35
N PRO A 196 17.95 4.30 -3.24
CA PRO A 196 17.62 2.88 -3.19
C PRO A 196 16.66 2.43 -4.29
N SER A 197 15.67 3.25 -4.66
CA SER A 197 14.72 2.95 -5.74
C SER A 197 15.44 2.83 -7.09
N VAL A 198 16.35 3.77 -7.37
CA VAL A 198 17.17 3.76 -8.60
C VAL A 198 18.08 2.53 -8.65
N LEU A 199 18.81 2.26 -7.57
CA LEU A 199 19.68 1.09 -7.49
C LEU A 199 18.91 -0.23 -7.58
N PHE A 200 17.77 -0.30 -6.91
CA PHE A 200 16.94 -1.50 -6.91
C PHE A 200 16.23 -1.75 -8.24
N SER A 201 16.03 -0.72 -9.05
CA SER A 201 15.55 -0.88 -10.43
C SER A 201 16.45 -1.81 -11.24
N TRP A 202 17.78 -1.64 -11.10
CA TRP A 202 18.76 -2.51 -11.73
C TRP A 202 18.75 -3.93 -11.18
N VAL A 203 18.57 -4.08 -9.84
CA VAL A 203 18.40 -5.40 -9.20
C VAL A 203 17.18 -6.13 -9.75
N LEU A 204 16.03 -5.45 -9.83
CA LEU A 204 14.82 -6.04 -10.45
C LEU A 204 15.06 -6.43 -11.91
N TRP A 205 15.68 -5.54 -12.68
CA TRP A 205 15.97 -5.82 -14.08
C TRP A 205 16.89 -7.03 -14.27
N ARG A 206 17.82 -7.29 -13.35
CA ARG A 206 18.74 -8.43 -13.41
C ARG A 206 18.15 -9.73 -12.86
N LEU A 207 17.42 -9.66 -11.74
CA LEU A 207 17.01 -10.85 -10.99
C LEU A 207 15.59 -11.32 -11.26
N LEU A 208 14.72 -10.43 -11.75
CA LEU A 208 13.33 -10.80 -12.04
C LEU A 208 13.27 -11.59 -13.38
N THR A 209 12.54 -12.69 -13.39
CA THR A 209 12.29 -13.50 -14.58
C THR A 209 10.83 -13.35 -14.96
N ASP A 210 10.51 -13.03 -16.22
CA ASP A 210 9.12 -12.74 -16.62
C ASP A 210 8.19 -13.94 -16.43
N LYS A 211 8.60 -15.13 -16.84
CA LYS A 211 7.74 -16.33 -16.80
C LYS A 211 8.48 -17.52 -16.22
N PRO A 212 7.76 -18.48 -15.59
CA PRO A 212 8.37 -19.70 -15.06
C PRO A 212 9.18 -20.50 -16.09
N LYS A 213 8.74 -20.53 -17.37
CA LYS A 213 9.45 -21.22 -18.46
C LYS A 213 10.87 -20.69 -18.72
N ASP A 214 11.13 -19.42 -18.39
CA ASP A 214 12.39 -18.71 -18.62
C ASP A 214 13.29 -18.71 -17.37
N ALA A 215 12.95 -19.51 -16.34
CA ALA A 215 13.63 -19.53 -15.05
C ALA A 215 14.81 -20.49 -15.02
N ASP A 216 16.02 -19.99 -15.31
CA ASP A 216 17.25 -20.79 -15.30
C ASP A 216 17.67 -21.29 -13.90
N TRP A 217 17.11 -20.69 -12.85
CA TRP A 217 17.37 -21.05 -11.45
C TRP A 217 16.45 -22.19 -10.93
N LEU A 218 15.49 -22.66 -11.73
CA LEU A 218 14.74 -23.89 -11.51
C LEU A 218 15.36 -25.04 -12.30
N SER A 219 15.32 -26.27 -11.76
CA SER A 219 15.66 -27.45 -12.56
C SER A 219 14.64 -27.63 -13.71
N VAL A 220 15.00 -28.45 -14.69
CA VAL A 220 14.11 -28.71 -15.83
C VAL A 220 12.78 -29.28 -15.35
N GLU A 221 12.83 -30.22 -14.41
CA GLU A 221 11.66 -30.89 -13.85
C GLU A 221 10.78 -29.92 -13.04
N GLU A 222 11.41 -29.04 -12.22
CA GLU A 222 10.71 -28.02 -11.43
C GLU A 222 10.01 -27.02 -12.33
N ARG A 223 10.66 -26.60 -13.41
CA ARG A 223 10.14 -25.65 -14.41
C ARG A 223 8.96 -26.23 -15.16
N GLU A 224 9.11 -27.45 -15.68
CA GLU A 224 8.05 -28.14 -16.41
C GLU A 224 6.84 -28.44 -15.51
N TRP A 225 7.10 -28.83 -14.26
CA TRP A 225 6.02 -29.03 -13.29
C TRP A 225 5.24 -27.74 -13.06
N LEU A 226 5.94 -26.62 -12.82
CA LEU A 226 5.31 -25.33 -12.54
C LEU A 226 4.51 -24.81 -13.73
N VAL A 227 5.07 -24.93 -14.95
CA VAL A 227 4.37 -24.53 -16.19
C VAL A 227 3.11 -25.38 -16.38
N ARG A 228 3.18 -26.69 -16.14
CA ARG A 228 2.02 -27.59 -16.26
C ARG A 228 0.95 -27.30 -15.20
N GLU A 229 1.35 -27.08 -13.96
CA GLU A 229 0.43 -26.75 -12.86
C GLU A 229 -0.36 -25.48 -13.17
N LEU A 230 0.34 -24.41 -13.61
CA LEU A 230 -0.30 -23.15 -13.98
C LEU A 230 -1.18 -23.28 -15.22
N ALA A 231 -0.79 -24.09 -16.20
CA ALA A 231 -1.59 -24.33 -17.40
C ALA A 231 -2.81 -25.23 -17.15
N SER A 232 -2.78 -26.04 -16.08
CA SER A 232 -3.90 -26.91 -15.69
C SER A 232 -4.99 -26.15 -14.90
N GLU A 233 -4.69 -24.93 -14.47
CA GLU A 233 -5.72 -24.10 -13.86
C GLU A 233 -6.83 -23.83 -14.88
N PRO A 234 -8.10 -23.98 -14.48
CA PRO A 234 -9.20 -23.60 -15.36
C PRO A 234 -8.96 -22.14 -15.75
N VAL A 235 -8.67 -21.91 -17.01
CA VAL A 235 -8.79 -20.56 -17.56
C VAL A 235 -10.24 -20.21 -17.25
N ASP A 236 -10.44 -19.27 -16.33
CA ASP A 236 -11.78 -18.79 -15.99
C ASP A 236 -12.32 -18.14 -17.28
N SER A 237 -12.74 -19.02 -18.17
CA SER A 237 -13.34 -18.70 -19.47
C SER A 237 -14.76 -18.22 -19.20
N GLY A 238 -14.88 -17.32 -18.23
CA GLY A 238 -16.13 -16.66 -17.87
C GLY A 238 -16.77 -16.07 -19.11
N HIS A 239 -17.35 -16.97 -19.89
CA HIS A 239 -18.25 -16.62 -20.97
C HIS A 239 -19.41 -15.89 -20.33
N GLY A 240 -19.40 -14.56 -20.41
CA GLY A 240 -20.58 -13.76 -20.20
C GLY A 240 -20.74 -13.03 -18.88
N GLU A 241 -19.80 -13.02 -17.93
CA GLU A 241 -19.90 -12.05 -16.84
C GLU A 241 -19.41 -10.67 -17.30
N ASP A 242 -20.38 -9.89 -17.73
CA ASP A 242 -20.25 -8.55 -18.25
C ASP A 242 -19.60 -7.62 -17.19
N ILE A 243 -18.54 -6.92 -17.57
CA ILE A 243 -17.95 -5.82 -16.77
C ILE A 243 -19.04 -4.87 -16.28
N GLY A 244 -20.05 -4.63 -17.13
CA GLY A 244 -21.22 -3.84 -16.78
C GLY A 244 -22.01 -4.38 -15.57
N LYS A 245 -22.03 -5.70 -15.35
CA LYS A 245 -22.70 -6.27 -14.16
C LYS A 245 -21.95 -5.93 -12.88
N ALA A 246 -20.60 -5.98 -12.89
CA ALA A 246 -19.81 -5.57 -11.73
C ALA A 246 -20.08 -4.10 -11.37
N LEU A 247 -20.06 -3.21 -12.35
CA LEU A 247 -20.28 -1.78 -12.13
C LEU A 247 -21.73 -1.43 -11.74
N ARG A 248 -22.69 -2.31 -12.03
CA ARG A 248 -24.10 -2.17 -11.60
C ARG A 248 -24.36 -2.76 -10.21
N ASP A 249 -23.45 -3.58 -9.68
CA ASP A 249 -23.62 -4.15 -8.34
C ASP A 249 -23.41 -3.07 -7.26
N PRO A 250 -24.43 -2.72 -6.47
CA PRO A 250 -24.32 -1.67 -5.45
C PRO A 250 -23.25 -1.99 -4.39
N ARG A 251 -22.91 -3.27 -4.19
CA ARG A 251 -21.88 -3.70 -3.24
C ARG A 251 -20.48 -3.23 -3.68
N VAL A 252 -20.24 -3.10 -4.99
CA VAL A 252 -18.98 -2.55 -5.53
C VAL A 252 -18.80 -1.11 -5.07
N TRP A 253 -19.83 -0.30 -5.20
CA TRP A 253 -19.78 1.11 -4.77
C TRP A 253 -19.76 1.26 -3.25
N GLN A 254 -20.44 0.37 -2.53
CA GLN A 254 -20.39 0.32 -1.07
C GLN A 254 -19.00 -0.01 -0.55
N VAL A 255 -18.31 -1.01 -1.13
CA VAL A 255 -16.91 -1.32 -0.79
C VAL A 255 -15.98 -0.20 -1.25
N GLY A 256 -16.22 0.41 -2.42
CA GLY A 256 -15.52 1.62 -2.85
C GLY A 256 -15.63 2.75 -1.82
N GLY A 257 -16.81 2.98 -1.26
CA GLY A 257 -17.03 3.94 -0.18
C GLY A 257 -16.30 3.58 1.11
N ILE A 258 -16.25 2.29 1.48
CA ILE A 258 -15.42 1.81 2.61
C ILE A 258 -13.95 2.11 2.36
N MET A 259 -13.45 1.81 1.15
CA MET A 259 -12.06 2.10 0.77
C MET A 259 -11.77 3.61 0.73
N LEU A 260 -12.71 4.44 0.30
CA LEU A 260 -12.61 5.90 0.36
C LEU A 260 -12.41 6.36 1.81
N CYS A 261 -13.27 5.92 2.73
CA CYS A 261 -13.16 6.25 4.14
C CYS A 261 -11.84 5.76 4.76
N TYR A 262 -11.45 4.52 4.42
CA TYR A 262 -10.18 3.94 4.84
C TYR A 262 -8.98 4.76 4.37
N LEU A 263 -8.87 5.06 3.08
CA LEU A 263 -7.73 5.79 2.53
C LEU A 263 -7.74 7.27 2.95
N THR A 264 -8.92 7.87 3.17
CA THR A 264 -9.03 9.21 3.76
C THR A 264 -8.39 9.26 5.15
N THR A 265 -8.77 8.33 6.04
CA THR A 265 -8.20 8.28 7.39
C THR A 265 -6.73 7.89 7.38
N THR A 266 -6.33 6.95 6.51
CA THR A 266 -4.94 6.49 6.36
C THR A 266 -4.01 7.65 6.04
N TYR A 267 -4.29 8.34 4.93
CA TYR A 267 -3.35 9.34 4.42
C TYR A 267 -3.48 10.71 5.10
N ALA A 268 -4.66 11.07 5.60
CA ALA A 268 -4.79 12.22 6.50
C ALA A 268 -3.91 12.05 7.74
N TYR A 269 -3.93 10.87 8.35
CA TYR A 269 -3.07 10.55 9.49
C TYR A 269 -1.60 10.46 9.08
N GLN A 270 -1.24 9.54 8.18
CA GLN A 270 0.17 9.22 7.87
C GLN A 270 0.96 10.43 7.38
N LEU A 271 0.34 11.28 6.56
CA LEU A 271 1.01 12.47 6.01
C LEU A 271 1.04 13.65 6.98
N SER A 272 0.29 13.59 8.08
CA SER A 272 0.29 14.65 9.12
C SER A 272 0.85 14.19 10.47
N ALA A 273 1.00 12.87 10.70
CA ALA A 273 1.35 12.33 12.00
C ALA A 273 2.66 12.87 12.58
N PRO A 274 3.78 12.97 11.84
CA PRO A 274 5.00 13.53 12.38
C PRO A 274 4.82 14.97 12.88
N ALA A 275 4.11 15.81 12.12
CA ALA A 275 3.83 17.20 12.50
C ALA A 275 2.90 17.30 13.73
N ILE A 276 1.88 16.44 13.79
CA ILE A 276 0.94 16.40 14.93
C ILE A 276 1.67 15.95 16.19
N LEU A 277 2.44 14.85 16.10
CA LEU A 277 3.19 14.31 17.24
C LEU A 277 4.25 15.28 17.74
N GLN A 278 5.02 15.90 16.84
CA GLN A 278 6.01 16.90 17.21
C GLN A 278 5.37 18.09 17.93
N ARG A 279 4.25 18.61 17.40
CA ARG A 279 3.56 19.75 17.99
C ARG A 279 2.90 19.40 19.33
N ALA A 280 2.34 18.21 19.48
CA ALA A 280 1.67 17.75 20.69
C ALA A 280 2.65 17.49 21.84
N THR A 281 3.83 16.91 21.54
CA THR A 281 4.78 16.45 22.53
C THR A 281 5.98 17.40 22.75
N GLY A 282 6.27 18.27 21.79
CA GLY A 282 7.51 19.07 21.76
C GLY A 282 8.78 18.26 21.49
N LEU A 283 8.67 16.97 21.16
CA LEU A 283 9.80 16.09 20.93
C LEU A 283 10.51 16.42 19.61
N GLY A 284 11.82 16.16 19.57
CA GLY A 284 12.61 16.25 18.35
C GLY A 284 12.21 15.21 17.31
N VAL A 285 12.61 15.43 16.05
CA VAL A 285 12.23 14.60 14.90
C VAL A 285 12.59 13.13 15.08
N THR A 286 13.76 12.83 15.65
CA THR A 286 14.21 11.45 15.91
C THR A 286 13.29 10.72 16.89
N ALA A 287 12.88 11.39 17.97
CA ALA A 287 11.97 10.79 18.97
C ALA A 287 10.57 10.57 18.36
N VAL A 288 10.07 11.52 17.56
CA VAL A 288 8.83 11.38 16.79
C VAL A 288 8.93 10.19 15.83
N GLY A 289 10.07 10.06 15.16
CA GLY A 289 10.37 8.92 14.28
C GLY A 289 10.25 7.58 15.01
N TRP A 290 10.80 7.46 16.22
CA TRP A 290 10.66 6.24 17.04
C TRP A 290 9.22 5.97 17.47
N LEU A 291 8.41 6.99 17.76
CA LEU A 291 6.98 6.80 18.01
C LEU A 291 6.26 6.22 16.78
N VAL A 292 6.55 6.75 15.58
CA VAL A 292 5.99 6.23 14.32
C VAL A 292 6.46 4.81 14.05
N SER A 293 7.75 4.51 14.31
CA SER A 293 8.30 3.14 14.20
C SER A 293 7.59 2.15 15.11
N GLY A 294 7.39 2.52 16.36
CA GLY A 294 6.68 1.68 17.32
C GLY A 294 5.22 1.42 16.90
N ALA A 295 4.52 2.45 16.41
CA ALA A 295 3.19 2.31 15.86
C ALA A 295 3.19 1.38 14.63
N GLY A 296 4.22 1.47 13.77
CA GLY A 296 4.42 0.60 12.62
C GLY A 296 4.50 -0.87 12.99
N LEU A 297 5.33 -1.22 13.99
CA LEU A 297 5.46 -2.59 14.51
C LEU A 297 4.15 -3.11 15.11
N ALA A 298 3.50 -2.29 15.93
CA ALA A 298 2.20 -2.64 16.52
C ALA A 298 1.12 -2.85 15.43
N GLY A 299 1.12 -2.01 14.37
CA GLY A 299 0.25 -2.14 13.21
C GLY A 299 0.49 -3.45 12.45
N ALA A 300 1.76 -3.84 12.26
CA ALA A 300 2.11 -5.12 11.63
C ALA A 300 1.53 -6.32 12.41
N ALA A 301 1.70 -6.31 13.73
CA ALA A 301 1.16 -7.36 14.61
C ALA A 301 -0.38 -7.40 14.54
N ALA A 302 -1.04 -6.23 14.58
CA ALA A 302 -2.49 -6.13 14.48
C ALA A 302 -3.02 -6.62 13.13
N MET A 303 -2.33 -6.29 12.03
CA MET A 303 -2.70 -6.77 10.69
C MET A 303 -2.68 -8.29 10.61
N LEU A 304 -1.61 -8.92 11.10
CA LEU A 304 -1.47 -10.38 11.09
C LEU A 304 -2.49 -11.05 12.02
N GLY A 305 -2.68 -10.49 13.22
CA GLY A 305 -3.63 -11.01 14.21
C GLY A 305 -5.08 -10.93 13.71
N ASN A 306 -5.49 -9.76 13.22
CA ASN A 306 -6.85 -9.54 12.72
C ASN A 306 -7.14 -10.37 11.46
N ALA A 307 -6.17 -10.48 10.52
CA ALA A 307 -6.29 -11.32 9.34
C ALA A 307 -6.48 -12.80 9.72
N THR A 308 -5.61 -13.32 10.62
CA THR A 308 -5.66 -14.71 11.06
C THR A 308 -6.98 -15.03 11.78
N HIS A 309 -7.45 -14.12 12.63
CA HIS A 309 -8.72 -14.31 13.34
C HIS A 309 -9.92 -14.25 12.39
N SER A 310 -9.92 -13.29 11.45
CA SER A 310 -10.96 -13.19 10.42
C SER A 310 -11.02 -14.42 9.52
N ASP A 311 -9.86 -14.98 9.14
CA ASP A 311 -9.82 -16.20 8.32
C ASP A 311 -10.30 -17.45 9.09
N ARG A 312 -9.96 -17.58 10.38
CA ARG A 312 -10.41 -18.69 11.24
C ARG A 312 -11.90 -18.66 11.50
N THR A 313 -12.48 -17.47 11.66
CA THR A 313 -13.93 -17.31 11.96
C THR A 313 -14.80 -17.25 10.72
N GLY A 314 -14.18 -17.06 9.53
CA GLY A 314 -14.90 -16.82 8.26
C GLY A 314 -15.69 -15.51 8.27
N GLU A 315 -15.48 -14.65 9.28
CA GLU A 315 -16.20 -13.42 9.49
C GLU A 315 -15.31 -12.22 9.15
N ARG A 316 -15.71 -11.37 8.22
CA ARG A 316 -14.92 -10.22 7.74
C ARG A 316 -15.52 -8.88 8.13
N ARG A 317 -16.83 -8.82 8.29
CA ARG A 317 -17.58 -7.58 8.51
C ARG A 317 -17.22 -6.91 9.82
N TRP A 318 -17.20 -7.67 10.93
CA TRP A 318 -16.83 -7.15 12.23
C TRP A 318 -15.33 -6.85 12.34
N HIS A 319 -14.49 -7.63 11.65
CA HIS A 319 -13.05 -7.40 11.58
C HIS A 319 -12.66 -6.12 10.82
N VAL A 320 -13.59 -5.51 10.09
CA VAL A 320 -13.44 -4.19 9.48
C VAL A 320 -14.18 -3.12 10.28
N ALA A 321 -15.43 -3.38 10.70
CA ALA A 321 -16.26 -2.37 11.37
C ALA A 321 -15.74 -2.00 12.77
N VAL A 322 -15.30 -2.97 13.58
CA VAL A 322 -14.79 -2.71 14.95
C VAL A 322 -13.55 -1.82 14.93
N PRO A 323 -12.51 -2.10 14.11
CA PRO A 323 -11.38 -1.17 13.97
C PRO A 323 -11.81 0.25 13.57
N PHE A 324 -12.77 0.42 12.64
CA PHE A 324 -13.28 1.75 12.32
C PHE A 324 -13.93 2.45 13.51
N MET A 325 -14.71 1.74 14.33
CA MET A 325 -15.31 2.30 15.54
C MET A 325 -14.26 2.70 16.59
N ILE A 326 -13.21 1.88 16.74
CA ILE A 326 -12.09 2.21 17.64
C ILE A 326 -11.34 3.44 17.10
N MET A 327 -11.08 3.51 15.79
CA MET A 327 -10.46 4.67 15.15
C MET A 327 -11.28 5.95 15.36
N MET A 328 -12.60 5.88 15.24
CA MET A 328 -13.52 6.98 15.51
C MET A 328 -13.30 7.54 16.92
N VAL A 329 -13.29 6.68 17.94
CA VAL A 329 -13.05 7.08 19.33
C VAL A 329 -11.62 7.62 19.49
N ALA A 330 -10.63 6.96 18.92
CA ALA A 330 -9.23 7.37 19.02
C ALA A 330 -8.98 8.76 18.41
N PHE A 331 -9.57 9.07 17.25
CA PHE A 331 -9.48 10.38 16.64
C PHE A 331 -10.24 11.44 17.44
N ALA A 332 -11.43 11.12 17.95
CA ALA A 332 -12.17 12.03 18.84
C ALA A 332 -11.37 12.38 20.10
N VAL A 333 -10.85 11.37 20.79
CA VAL A 333 -10.03 11.56 22.00
C VAL A 333 -8.79 12.38 21.71
N SER A 334 -8.06 12.06 20.63
CA SER A 334 -6.84 12.78 20.23
C SER A 334 -7.11 14.24 19.81
N GLY A 335 -8.28 14.51 19.25
CA GLY A 335 -8.67 15.86 18.85
C GLY A 335 -9.25 16.71 19.99
N LEU A 336 -9.95 16.11 20.95
CA LEU A 336 -10.60 16.83 22.06
C LEU A 336 -9.68 17.05 23.26
N LEU A 337 -8.82 16.08 23.58
CA LEU A 337 -7.92 16.16 24.73
C LEU A 337 -6.58 16.83 24.35
N ARG A 338 -5.99 17.58 25.30
CA ARG A 338 -4.73 18.32 25.09
C ARG A 338 -3.51 17.61 25.68
N THR A 339 -3.71 16.54 26.41
CA THR A 339 -2.63 15.80 27.05
C THR A 339 -1.74 15.12 26.02
N PRO A 340 -0.43 15.45 25.94
CA PRO A 340 0.45 14.96 24.87
C PRO A 340 0.42 13.44 24.69
N TRP A 341 0.53 12.70 25.79
CA TRP A 341 0.58 11.23 25.73
C TRP A 341 -0.76 10.58 25.38
N VAL A 342 -1.88 11.26 25.66
CA VAL A 342 -3.21 10.82 25.20
C VAL A 342 -3.31 10.98 23.68
N VAL A 343 -2.77 12.06 23.13
CA VAL A 343 -2.70 12.25 21.66
C VAL A 343 -1.82 11.17 21.04
N VAL A 344 -0.64 10.89 21.61
CA VAL A 344 0.26 9.81 21.13
C VAL A 344 -0.44 8.45 21.16
N ALA A 345 -1.05 8.09 22.28
CA ALA A 345 -1.75 6.82 22.45
C ALA A 345 -2.93 6.69 21.48
N GLY A 346 -3.76 7.74 21.39
CA GLY A 346 -4.92 7.75 20.48
C GLY A 346 -4.51 7.62 19.02
N LEU A 347 -3.49 8.36 18.57
CA LEU A 347 -2.98 8.25 17.20
C LEU A 347 -2.35 6.89 16.92
N THR A 348 -1.64 6.31 17.90
CA THR A 348 -1.09 4.95 17.78
C THR A 348 -2.21 3.93 17.64
N VAL A 349 -3.25 4.00 18.48
CA VAL A 349 -4.42 3.11 18.39
C VAL A 349 -5.14 3.27 17.05
N ALA A 350 -5.35 4.52 16.60
CA ALA A 350 -5.96 4.78 15.30
C ALA A 350 -5.16 4.14 14.15
N TYR A 351 -3.83 4.26 14.17
CA TYR A 351 -2.95 3.65 13.17
C TYR A 351 -2.99 2.13 13.21
N VAL A 352 -2.89 1.53 14.39
CA VAL A 352 -2.95 0.09 14.59
C VAL A 352 -4.26 -0.50 14.07
N CYS A 353 -5.38 0.15 14.36
CA CYS A 353 -6.70 -0.24 13.84
C CYS A 353 -6.80 -0.06 12.33
N ASN A 354 -6.27 1.04 11.79
CA ASN A 354 -6.26 1.32 10.35
C ASN A 354 -5.48 0.24 9.57
N VAL A 355 -4.28 -0.11 10.02
CA VAL A 355 -3.47 -1.18 9.41
C VAL A 355 -4.13 -2.54 9.62
N GLY A 356 -4.70 -2.77 10.80
CA GLY A 356 -5.35 -4.03 11.17
C GLY A 356 -6.55 -4.40 10.30
N LEU A 357 -7.37 -3.43 9.92
CA LEU A 357 -8.57 -3.69 9.10
C LEU A 357 -8.28 -3.95 7.60
N GLN A 358 -7.09 -3.63 7.13
CA GLN A 358 -6.74 -3.65 5.71
C GLN A 358 -6.91 -5.04 5.07
N SER A 359 -6.35 -6.07 5.70
CA SER A 359 -6.38 -7.43 5.16
C SER A 359 -7.80 -8.01 5.04
N PRO A 360 -8.65 -7.99 6.09
CA PRO A 360 -10.03 -8.42 5.96
C PRO A 360 -10.82 -7.61 4.92
N MET A 361 -10.60 -6.30 4.82
CA MET A 361 -11.28 -5.42 3.87
C MET A 361 -10.99 -5.80 2.42
N ILE A 362 -9.71 -6.02 2.07
CA ILE A 362 -9.29 -6.41 0.70
C ILE A 362 -9.85 -7.77 0.30
N ALA A 363 -10.14 -8.64 1.25
CA ALA A 363 -10.71 -9.96 0.98
C ALA A 363 -12.24 -9.94 0.74
N VAL A 364 -12.94 -8.85 1.07
CA VAL A 364 -14.40 -8.73 0.92
C VAL A 364 -14.87 -8.89 -0.53
N PRO A 365 -14.29 -8.27 -1.56
CA PRO A 365 -14.75 -8.40 -2.95
C PRO A 365 -14.81 -9.85 -3.44
N GLY A 366 -13.86 -10.70 -3.03
CA GLY A 366 -13.84 -12.12 -3.37
C GLY A 366 -15.04 -12.94 -2.88
N SER A 367 -15.84 -12.39 -1.97
CA SER A 367 -17.05 -13.06 -1.46
C SER A 367 -18.26 -12.92 -2.39
N PHE A 368 -18.26 -11.99 -3.36
CA PHE A 368 -19.40 -11.72 -4.23
C PHE A 368 -19.02 -11.46 -5.70
N LEU A 369 -17.75 -11.24 -6.01
CA LEU A 369 -17.22 -11.08 -7.38
C LEU A 369 -16.38 -12.29 -7.76
N LYS A 370 -16.45 -12.70 -9.05
CA LYS A 370 -15.65 -13.79 -9.62
C LYS A 370 -15.21 -13.43 -11.05
N GLY A 371 -14.16 -14.09 -11.54
CA GLY A 371 -13.72 -13.95 -12.91
C GLY A 371 -13.41 -12.50 -13.33
N ARG A 372 -13.79 -12.12 -14.54
CA ARG A 372 -13.55 -10.77 -15.10
C ARG A 372 -14.27 -9.66 -14.35
N SER A 373 -15.45 -9.94 -13.78
CA SER A 373 -16.19 -8.98 -12.97
C SER A 373 -15.42 -8.60 -11.69
N MET A 374 -14.63 -9.51 -11.13
CA MET A 374 -13.79 -9.24 -9.96
C MET A 374 -12.70 -8.21 -10.29
N ALA A 375 -12.00 -8.34 -11.41
CA ALA A 375 -10.96 -7.38 -11.79
C ALA A 375 -11.54 -5.98 -12.03
N ALA A 376 -12.66 -5.87 -12.74
CA ALA A 376 -13.34 -4.60 -12.99
C ALA A 376 -13.91 -3.98 -11.71
N GLY A 377 -14.51 -4.79 -10.84
CA GLY A 377 -15.04 -4.33 -9.55
C GLY A 377 -13.92 -3.82 -8.62
N ILE A 378 -12.81 -4.56 -8.50
CA ILE A 378 -11.66 -4.14 -7.69
C ILE A 378 -11.07 -2.84 -8.24
N ALA A 379 -10.93 -2.69 -9.56
CA ALA A 379 -10.44 -1.45 -10.17
C ALA A 379 -11.33 -0.26 -9.84
N ALA A 380 -12.66 -0.41 -9.97
CA ALA A 380 -13.62 0.64 -9.61
C ALA A 380 -13.54 1.01 -8.10
N MET A 381 -13.51 0.01 -7.22
CA MET A 381 -13.35 0.21 -5.78
C MET A 381 -12.07 0.95 -5.45
N ASN A 382 -10.95 0.57 -6.07
CA ASN A 382 -9.64 1.17 -5.85
C ASN A 382 -9.61 2.63 -6.34
N THR A 383 -10.17 2.91 -7.51
CA THR A 383 -10.28 4.28 -8.04
C THR A 383 -11.06 5.20 -7.09
N VAL A 384 -12.21 4.75 -6.59
CA VAL A 384 -12.97 5.49 -5.57
C VAL A 384 -12.17 5.65 -4.28
N GLY A 385 -11.52 4.59 -3.83
CA GLY A 385 -10.68 4.61 -2.64
C GLY A 385 -9.53 5.62 -2.74
N MET A 386 -8.84 5.70 -3.88
CA MET A 386 -7.71 6.60 -4.11
C MET A 386 -8.09 8.08 -3.99
N MET A 387 -9.37 8.44 -4.25
CA MET A 387 -9.86 9.78 -3.98
C MET A 387 -9.77 10.14 -2.49
N GLY A 388 -9.88 9.15 -1.60
CA GLY A 388 -9.64 9.34 -0.17
C GLY A 388 -8.19 9.74 0.14
N GLY A 389 -7.25 9.19 -0.60
CA GLY A 389 -5.83 9.57 -0.51
C GLY A 389 -5.56 11.04 -0.87
N PHE A 390 -6.37 11.60 -1.76
CA PHE A 390 -6.35 13.03 -2.06
C PHE A 390 -7.10 13.86 -1.00
N LEU A 391 -8.34 13.49 -0.72
CA LEU A 391 -9.21 14.28 0.16
C LEU A 391 -8.69 14.37 1.59
N GLY A 392 -8.13 13.28 2.13
CA GLY A 392 -7.66 13.24 3.52
C GLY A 392 -6.59 14.29 3.84
N PRO A 393 -5.43 14.25 3.18
CA PRO A 393 -4.35 15.23 3.42
C PRO A 393 -4.75 16.67 3.09
N TRP A 394 -5.49 16.86 1.99
CA TRP A 394 -5.97 18.19 1.61
C TRP A 394 -6.91 18.78 2.64
N ALA A 395 -7.94 18.04 3.06
CA ALA A 395 -8.86 18.49 4.09
C ALA A 395 -8.14 18.79 5.41
N MET A 396 -7.19 17.93 5.82
CA MET A 396 -6.37 18.15 7.01
C MET A 396 -5.56 19.46 6.91
N GLY A 397 -4.97 19.73 5.74
CA GLY A 397 -4.22 20.96 5.47
C GLY A 397 -5.10 22.21 5.51
N VAL A 398 -6.26 22.19 4.83
CA VAL A 398 -7.23 23.31 4.82
C VAL A 398 -7.74 23.61 6.23
N VAL A 399 -8.16 22.59 6.97
CA VAL A 399 -8.63 22.76 8.35
C VAL A 399 -7.52 23.36 9.21
N LYS A 400 -6.28 22.90 9.06
CA LYS A 400 -5.12 23.42 9.80
C LYS A 400 -4.87 24.90 9.50
N ASP A 401 -4.95 25.34 8.23
CA ASP A 401 -4.73 26.73 7.85
C ASP A 401 -5.85 27.66 8.38
N HIS A 402 -7.10 27.20 8.37
CA HIS A 402 -8.24 27.98 8.87
C HIS A 402 -8.33 28.05 10.40
N THR A 403 -8.00 26.97 11.09
CA THR A 403 -8.19 26.87 12.56
C THR A 403 -6.90 27.09 13.36
N GLY A 404 -5.74 27.07 12.69
CA GLY A 404 -4.44 27.10 13.34
C GLY A 404 -4.01 25.78 13.98
N GLU A 405 -4.88 24.76 14.05
CA GLU A 405 -4.65 23.53 14.79
C GLU A 405 -5.00 22.24 13.99
N TYR A 406 -4.16 21.22 14.09
CA TYR A 406 -4.47 19.89 13.53
C TYR A 406 -5.60 19.14 14.28
N ARG A 407 -5.89 19.56 15.52
CA ARG A 407 -6.86 18.89 16.39
C ARG A 407 -8.27 18.87 15.80
N VAL A 408 -8.69 19.98 15.18
CA VAL A 408 -9.98 20.07 14.49
C VAL A 408 -10.03 19.09 13.32
N GLY A 409 -8.90 18.94 12.60
CA GLY A 409 -8.76 17.95 11.54
C GLY A 409 -8.87 16.52 12.06
N LEU A 410 -8.30 16.21 13.23
CA LEU A 410 -8.45 14.89 13.87
C LEU A 410 -9.91 14.60 14.21
N VAL A 411 -10.63 15.58 14.78
CA VAL A 411 -12.08 15.43 15.04
C VAL A 411 -12.86 15.22 13.75
N ALA A 412 -12.48 15.90 12.66
CA ALA A 412 -13.12 15.70 11.36
C ALA A 412 -12.95 14.26 10.82
N LEU A 413 -11.87 13.54 11.17
CA LEU A 413 -11.66 12.13 10.80
C LEU A 413 -12.62 11.15 11.51
N VAL A 414 -13.36 11.59 12.51
CA VAL A 414 -14.46 10.83 13.10
C VAL A 414 -15.53 10.52 12.05
N VAL A 415 -15.81 11.48 11.16
CA VAL A 415 -16.87 11.33 10.13
C VAL A 415 -16.55 10.16 9.16
N PRO A 416 -15.41 10.13 8.45
CA PRO A 416 -15.10 8.99 7.58
C PRO A 416 -14.98 7.68 8.36
N SER A 417 -14.51 7.69 9.61
CA SER A 417 -14.46 6.47 10.43
C SER A 417 -15.87 5.94 10.75
N LEU A 418 -16.80 6.81 11.12
CA LEU A 418 -18.21 6.45 11.36
C LEU A 418 -18.90 5.95 10.10
N VAL A 419 -18.71 6.66 8.98
CA VAL A 419 -19.29 6.28 7.67
C VAL A 419 -18.73 4.93 7.22
N GLY A 420 -17.41 4.72 7.34
CA GLY A 420 -16.77 3.45 7.02
C GLY A 420 -17.30 2.27 7.84
N ALA A 421 -17.49 2.47 9.16
CA ALA A 421 -18.12 1.49 10.03
C ALA A 421 -19.56 1.19 9.60
N GLY A 422 -20.36 2.24 9.35
CA GLY A 422 -21.76 2.11 8.93
C GLY A 422 -21.93 1.39 7.59
N LEU A 423 -21.12 1.77 6.59
CA LEU A 423 -21.10 1.08 5.29
C LEU A 423 -20.69 -0.39 5.44
N THR A 424 -19.70 -0.68 6.29
CA THR A 424 -19.27 -2.05 6.55
C THR A 424 -20.37 -2.88 7.22
N LEU A 425 -21.05 -2.33 8.21
CA LEU A 425 -22.16 -3.00 8.88
C LEU A 425 -23.38 -3.20 7.99
N GLY A 426 -23.62 -2.31 7.05
CA GLY A 426 -24.69 -2.43 6.04
C GLY A 426 -24.39 -3.43 4.93
N LEU A 427 -23.14 -3.91 4.81
CA LEU A 427 -22.74 -4.80 3.72
C LEU A 427 -23.34 -6.20 3.89
N ARG A 428 -24.17 -6.63 2.94
CA ARG A 428 -24.76 -7.96 2.91
C ARG A 428 -23.82 -8.94 2.19
N VAL A 429 -22.93 -9.57 2.96
CA VAL A 429 -22.04 -10.64 2.50
C VAL A 429 -22.58 -11.97 3.00
N ARG A 430 -22.73 -12.97 2.11
CA ARG A 430 -23.04 -14.34 2.53
C ARG A 430 -21.86 -14.87 3.35
N ARG A 431 -22.14 -15.47 4.50
CA ARG A 431 -21.11 -16.24 5.24
C ARG A 431 -20.59 -17.34 4.32
N ALA A 432 -19.26 -17.47 4.20
CA ALA A 432 -18.69 -18.65 3.58
C ALA A 432 -19.17 -19.85 4.40
N SER A 433 -19.96 -20.74 3.78
CA SER A 433 -20.30 -22.02 4.40
C SER A 433 -18.98 -22.75 4.64
N SER A 434 -18.69 -23.04 5.92
CA SER A 434 -17.61 -23.94 6.32
C SER A 434 -17.88 -25.31 5.70
N SER A 435 -17.21 -25.60 4.59
CA SER A 435 -17.08 -26.96 4.02
C SER A 435 -15.73 -27.53 4.42
#